data_29a3706b432bdc3df4684ab644f675c2
#
_entry.id   29a3706b432bdc3df4684ab644f675c2
#
_cell.length_a   1.000
_cell.length_b   1.000
_cell.length_c   1.000
_cell.angle_alpha   90.00
_cell.angle_beta   90.00
_cell.angle_gamma   90.00
#
_symmetry.space_group_name_H-M   'P 1'
#
loop_
_entity.id
_entity.type
_entity.pdbx_description
1 polymer ?
#
loop_
_entity_poly.entity_id
_entity_poly.type
_entity_poly.pdbx_seq_one_letter_code
_entity_poly.pdbx_strand_id
1 'polypeptide(L)'
;VASATDYCMATKFAAIKLSELNVGIGPFVVGPAVERKLGLSAMSQIAIDANTFYDAEWARQKGLYNQVYDSVEELDEAVQKFAENLCNYNPEAMKEMKKVFWSGTEDWDELLAERAVISGRLVLSDFTKETLKRFE
;
A
#
# COMPACT_ATOMS: atom_id res chain seq x y z
N VAL A 1 -2.62 -2.32 -3.60
CA VAL A 1 -2.13 -1.95 -4.94
C VAL A 1 -1.17 -0.78 -4.86
N ALA A 2 -1.55 0.41 -4.36
CA ALA A 2 -0.71 1.62 -4.34
C ALA A 2 0.71 1.38 -3.78
N SER A 3 0.85 0.66 -2.68
CA SER A 3 2.16 0.35 -2.06
C SER A 3 3.04 -0.60 -2.87
N ALA A 4 2.46 -1.31 -3.84
CA ALA A 4 3.17 -2.23 -4.73
C ALA A 4 3.47 -1.61 -6.11
N THR A 5 3.43 -0.29 -6.23
CA THR A 5 3.79 0.45 -7.44
C THR A 5 5.05 1.28 -7.22
N ASP A 6 5.80 1.56 -8.27
CA ASP A 6 7.00 2.40 -8.17
C ASP A 6 6.64 3.89 -8.07
N TYR A 7 5.58 4.28 -8.78
CA TYR A 7 5.07 5.65 -8.79
C TYR A 7 3.56 5.65 -8.64
N CYS A 8 3.03 6.47 -7.75
CA CYS A 8 1.61 6.55 -7.46
C CYS A 8 1.15 8.01 -7.39
N MET A 9 0.09 8.31 -8.11
CA MET A 9 -0.59 9.60 -8.10
C MET A 9 -1.99 9.46 -7.53
N ALA A 10 -2.49 10.48 -6.85
CA ALA A 10 -3.82 10.46 -6.26
C ALA A 10 -4.49 11.83 -6.36
N THR A 11 -5.78 11.89 -6.14
CA THR A 11 -6.48 13.15 -5.84
C THR A 11 -6.47 13.42 -4.34
N LYS A 12 -6.70 14.68 -3.95
CA LYS A 12 -6.83 15.09 -2.54
C LYS A 12 -7.99 14.39 -1.80
N PHE A 13 -8.92 13.78 -2.53
CA PHE A 13 -10.04 13.04 -1.96
C PHE A 13 -9.67 11.59 -1.57
N ALA A 14 -8.47 11.12 -1.95
CA ALA A 14 -8.03 9.79 -1.57
C ALA A 14 -7.73 9.72 -0.06
N ALA A 15 -8.13 8.63 0.55
CA ALA A 15 -7.79 8.33 1.93
C ALA A 15 -7.34 6.87 2.04
N ILE A 16 -6.50 6.59 3.03
CA ILE A 16 -5.96 5.26 3.28
C ILE A 16 -6.23 4.82 4.72
N LYS A 17 -6.40 3.53 4.90
CA LYS A 17 -6.59 2.89 6.19
C LYS A 17 -6.16 1.44 6.12
N LEU A 18 -5.58 0.91 7.19
CA LEU A 18 -5.43 -0.52 7.42
C LEU A 18 -6.39 -0.91 8.55
N SER A 19 -7.44 -1.62 8.22
CA SER A 19 -8.55 -1.91 9.14
C SER A 19 -8.53 -3.33 9.71
N GLU A 20 -7.53 -4.12 9.37
CA GLU A 20 -7.44 -5.54 9.70
C GLU A 20 -7.47 -5.80 11.22
N LEU A 21 -6.86 -4.92 12.00
CA LEU A 21 -6.82 -5.07 13.45
C LEU A 21 -8.22 -4.94 14.09
N ASN A 22 -9.14 -4.19 13.47
CA ASN A 22 -10.51 -4.04 13.95
C ASN A 22 -11.31 -5.35 13.95
N VAL A 23 -10.91 -6.27 13.09
CA VAL A 23 -11.55 -7.60 13.00
C VAL A 23 -10.68 -8.71 13.60
N GLY A 24 -9.64 -8.35 14.36
CA GLY A 24 -8.79 -9.30 15.07
C GLY A 24 -7.69 -9.94 14.20
N ILE A 25 -7.39 -9.35 13.04
CA ILE A 25 -6.34 -9.77 12.13
C ILE A 25 -5.33 -8.64 12.04
N GLY A 26 -4.06 -8.94 11.77
CA GLY A 26 -3.09 -7.89 11.44
C GLY A 26 -2.90 -7.76 9.92
N PRO A 27 -2.35 -6.65 9.44
CA PRO A 27 -2.05 -6.43 8.02
C PRO A 27 -0.78 -7.19 7.59
N PHE A 28 -0.74 -8.50 7.85
CA PHE A 28 0.47 -9.32 7.68
C PHE A 28 0.87 -9.49 6.22
N VAL A 29 -0.10 -9.72 5.34
CA VAL A 29 0.17 -9.96 3.90
C VAL A 29 0.45 -8.66 3.16
N VAL A 30 -0.27 -7.58 3.47
CA VAL A 30 -0.03 -6.27 2.83
C VAL A 30 1.16 -5.53 3.44
N GLY A 31 1.55 -5.91 4.67
CA GLY A 31 2.58 -5.26 5.47
C GLY A 31 3.90 -5.05 4.75
N PRO A 32 4.54 -6.07 4.15
CA PRO A 32 5.83 -5.92 3.49
C PRO A 32 5.83 -4.83 2.40
N ALA A 33 4.80 -4.79 1.56
CA ALA A 33 4.68 -3.78 0.51
C ALA A 33 4.44 -2.38 1.07
N VAL A 34 3.63 -2.27 2.13
CA VAL A 34 3.33 -0.99 2.78
C VAL A 34 4.57 -0.48 3.52
N GLU A 35 5.23 -1.34 4.30
CA GLU A 35 6.44 -1.00 5.02
C GLU A 35 7.57 -0.55 4.09
N ARG A 36 7.76 -1.27 2.98
CA ARG A 36 8.75 -0.90 1.96
C ARG A 36 8.50 0.50 1.39
N LYS A 37 7.24 0.87 1.22
CA LYS A 37 6.85 2.16 0.62
C LYS A 37 6.83 3.32 1.62
N LEU A 38 6.33 3.09 2.84
CA LEU A 38 6.10 4.11 3.86
C LEU A 38 7.17 4.14 4.97
N GLY A 39 7.98 3.09 5.06
CA GLY A 39 8.84 2.83 6.21
C GLY A 39 8.10 2.25 7.40
N LEU A 40 8.83 1.60 8.30
CA LEU A 40 8.30 0.90 9.47
C LEU A 40 7.48 1.82 10.38
N SER A 41 7.92 3.05 10.60
CA SER A 41 7.22 3.99 11.49
C SER A 41 5.81 4.33 11.01
N ALA A 42 5.65 4.67 9.72
CA ALA A 42 4.34 4.97 9.17
C ALA A 42 3.48 3.71 9.01
N MET A 43 4.09 2.57 8.64
CA MET A 43 3.40 1.28 8.61
C MET A 43 2.82 0.91 9.99
N SER A 44 3.61 1.01 11.06
CA SER A 44 3.14 0.70 12.41
C SER A 44 2.04 1.66 12.87
N GLN A 45 2.16 2.95 12.53
CA GLN A 45 1.13 3.95 12.84
C GLN A 45 -0.22 3.56 12.26
N ILE A 46 -0.31 3.33 10.94
CA ILE A 46 -1.59 3.03 10.29
C ILE A 46 -2.12 1.63 10.62
N ALA A 47 -1.24 0.68 10.97
CA ALA A 47 -1.64 -0.66 11.36
C ALA A 47 -2.24 -0.71 12.77
N ILE A 48 -1.68 0.05 13.73
CA ILE A 48 -2.15 0.09 15.12
C ILE A 48 -3.38 1.00 15.24
N ASP A 49 -3.36 2.16 14.60
CA ASP A 49 -4.50 3.08 14.57
C ASP A 49 -5.50 2.70 13.46
N ALA A 50 -6.03 1.49 13.58
CA ALA A 50 -6.85 0.84 12.56
C ALA A 50 -8.22 1.51 12.32
N ASN A 51 -8.61 2.49 13.12
CA ASN A 51 -9.88 3.22 12.97
C ASN A 51 -9.75 4.51 12.17
N THR A 52 -8.56 5.06 12.08
CA THR A 52 -8.32 6.35 11.45
C THR A 52 -8.13 6.24 9.94
N PHE A 53 -8.80 7.11 9.20
CA PHE A 53 -8.47 7.38 7.80
C PHE A 53 -7.42 8.47 7.73
N TYR A 54 -6.34 8.17 7.03
CA TYR A 54 -5.27 9.13 6.73
C TYR A 54 -5.51 9.71 5.34
N ASP A 55 -5.44 11.03 5.21
CA ASP A 55 -5.71 11.72 3.96
C ASP A 55 -4.59 11.58 2.92
N ALA A 56 -4.85 12.11 1.73
CA ALA A 56 -3.92 12.04 0.61
C ALA A 56 -2.60 12.79 0.88
N GLU A 57 -2.66 13.89 1.65
CA GLU A 57 -1.47 14.68 1.96
C GLU A 57 -0.58 13.95 2.97
N TRP A 58 -1.16 13.33 4.00
CA TRP A 58 -0.40 12.46 4.89
C TRP A 58 0.28 11.32 4.10
N ALA A 59 -0.47 10.66 3.22
CA ALA A 59 0.05 9.58 2.39
C ALA A 59 1.18 10.05 1.46
N ARG A 60 1.10 11.27 0.93
CA ARG A 60 2.15 11.91 0.14
C ARG A 60 3.40 12.17 0.98
N GLN A 61 3.24 12.76 2.17
CA GLN A 61 4.35 13.04 3.08
C GLN A 61 5.08 11.78 3.52
N LYS A 62 4.38 10.64 3.61
CA LYS A 62 4.96 9.34 3.95
C LYS A 62 5.46 8.55 2.73
N GLY A 63 5.34 9.08 1.53
CA GLY A 63 5.90 8.48 0.32
C GLY A 63 5.02 7.44 -0.37
N LEU A 64 3.76 7.26 0.06
CA LEU A 64 2.82 6.39 -0.65
C LEU A 64 2.41 7.00 -1.99
N TYR A 65 2.04 8.28 -1.97
CA TYR A 65 1.73 9.04 -3.17
C TYR A 65 2.90 9.95 -3.52
N ASN A 66 3.29 9.94 -4.79
CA ASN A 66 4.34 10.82 -5.27
C ASN A 66 3.80 12.23 -5.55
N GLN A 67 2.54 12.31 -6.00
CA GLN A 67 1.84 13.57 -6.26
C GLN A 67 0.36 13.46 -5.88
N VAL A 68 -0.22 14.60 -5.49
CA VAL A 68 -1.64 14.75 -5.18
C VAL A 68 -2.19 15.94 -5.96
N TYR A 69 -3.36 15.74 -6.57
CA TYR A 69 -4.04 16.70 -7.44
C TYR A 69 -5.38 17.12 -6.86
N ASP A 70 -5.83 18.30 -7.23
CA ASP A 70 -7.06 18.88 -6.72
C ASP A 70 -8.34 18.28 -7.33
N SER A 71 -8.24 17.75 -8.55
CA SER A 71 -9.36 17.13 -9.26
C SER A 71 -8.96 15.84 -9.99
N VAL A 72 -9.95 15.09 -10.45
CA VAL A 72 -9.74 13.89 -11.28
C VAL A 72 -9.20 14.30 -12.65
N GLU A 73 -9.70 15.40 -13.20
CA GLU A 73 -9.30 15.92 -14.51
C GLU A 73 -7.82 16.28 -14.51
N GLU A 74 -7.34 16.99 -13.48
CA GLU A 74 -5.93 17.30 -13.31
C GLU A 74 -5.06 16.05 -13.16
N LEU A 75 -5.56 15.04 -12.41
CA LEU A 75 -4.89 13.77 -12.26
C LEU A 75 -4.76 13.05 -13.60
N ASP A 76 -5.85 12.97 -14.37
CA ASP A 76 -5.86 12.27 -15.65
C ASP A 76 -4.91 12.91 -16.67
N GLU A 77 -4.91 14.25 -16.74
CA GLU A 77 -3.94 15.00 -17.58
C GLU A 77 -2.49 14.74 -17.15
N ALA A 78 -2.23 14.74 -15.84
CA ALA A 78 -0.90 14.48 -15.32
C ALA A 78 -0.44 13.04 -15.58
N VAL A 79 -1.33 12.06 -15.42
CA VAL A 79 -1.05 10.63 -15.71
C VAL A 79 -0.73 10.45 -17.19
N GLN A 80 -1.54 11.05 -18.09
CA GLN A 80 -1.32 10.98 -19.53
C GLN A 80 0.06 11.56 -19.90
N LYS A 81 0.36 12.77 -19.45
CA LYS A 81 1.64 13.42 -19.69
C LYS A 81 2.83 12.63 -19.12
N PHE A 82 2.67 12.07 -17.94
CA PHE A 82 3.70 11.25 -17.31
C PHE A 82 3.95 9.97 -18.12
N ALA A 83 2.89 9.30 -18.58
CA ALA A 83 3.01 8.10 -19.42
C ALA A 83 3.70 8.40 -20.75
N GLU A 84 3.36 9.51 -21.41
CA GLU A 84 4.03 9.96 -22.64
C GLU A 84 5.53 10.23 -22.41
N ASN A 85 5.89 10.85 -21.29
CA ASN A 85 7.29 11.06 -20.94
C ASN A 85 8.03 9.72 -20.73
N LEU A 86 7.40 8.74 -20.07
CA LEU A 86 8.01 7.42 -19.87
C LEU A 86 8.31 6.72 -21.20
N CYS A 87 7.47 6.90 -22.22
CA CYS A 87 7.70 6.34 -23.55
C CYS A 87 8.95 6.89 -24.24
N ASN A 88 9.45 8.04 -23.81
CA ASN A 88 10.65 8.67 -24.37
C ASN A 88 11.94 8.25 -23.65
N TYR A 89 11.86 7.50 -22.56
CA TYR A 89 13.04 7.05 -21.83
C TYR A 89 13.57 5.73 -22.38
N ASN A 90 14.85 5.47 -22.11
CA ASN A 90 15.48 4.21 -22.49
C ASN A 90 14.80 3.02 -21.76
N PRO A 91 14.15 2.09 -22.51
CA PRO A 91 13.40 1.00 -21.88
C PRO A 91 14.31 0.01 -21.13
N GLU A 92 15.56 -0.16 -21.55
CA GLU A 92 16.51 -1.01 -20.84
C GLU A 92 16.93 -0.39 -19.51
N ALA A 93 17.18 0.92 -19.48
CA ALA A 93 17.46 1.65 -18.24
C ALA A 93 16.28 1.57 -17.26
N MET A 94 15.05 1.72 -17.74
CA MET A 94 13.84 1.57 -16.91
C MET A 94 13.72 0.16 -16.34
N LYS A 95 14.00 -0.86 -17.14
CA LYS A 95 13.98 -2.26 -16.69
C LYS A 95 15.03 -2.54 -15.61
N GLU A 96 16.24 -2.03 -15.77
CA GLU A 96 17.31 -2.21 -14.76
C GLU A 96 16.99 -1.41 -13.48
N MET A 97 16.47 -0.18 -13.59
CA MET A 97 15.99 0.58 -12.43
C MET A 97 14.91 -0.20 -11.65
N LYS A 98 13.96 -0.82 -12.35
CA LYS A 98 12.92 -1.64 -11.72
C LYS A 98 13.52 -2.76 -10.87
N LYS A 99 14.53 -3.46 -11.37
CA LYS A 99 15.24 -4.51 -10.61
C LYS A 99 15.90 -3.94 -9.35
N VAL A 100 16.58 -2.77 -9.49
CA VAL A 100 17.23 -2.11 -8.35
C VAL A 100 16.20 -1.67 -7.31
N PHE A 101 15.09 -1.09 -7.73
CA PHE A 101 14.03 -0.66 -6.81
C PHE A 101 13.40 -1.82 -6.04
N TRP A 102 13.35 -3.01 -6.63
CA TRP A 102 12.75 -4.20 -6.04
C TRP A 102 13.78 -5.18 -5.46
N SER A 103 15.05 -4.79 -5.37
CA SER A 103 16.04 -5.59 -4.66
C SER A 103 15.65 -5.74 -3.17
N GLY A 104 15.93 -6.91 -2.61
CA GLY A 104 15.54 -7.24 -1.24
C GLY A 104 14.07 -7.69 -1.09
N THR A 105 13.42 -8.08 -2.19
CA THR A 105 12.07 -8.66 -2.18
C THR A 105 12.05 -10.06 -2.80
N GLU A 106 13.21 -10.66 -3.00
CA GLU A 106 13.39 -11.95 -3.69
C GLU A 106 12.76 -13.11 -2.92
N ASP A 107 12.63 -12.97 -1.60
CA ASP A 107 12.04 -13.93 -0.67
C ASP A 107 10.54 -13.70 -0.41
N TRP A 108 9.91 -12.73 -1.08
CA TRP A 108 8.52 -12.38 -0.78
C TRP A 108 7.52 -13.51 -1.06
N ASP A 109 7.80 -14.42 -1.97
CA ASP A 109 6.93 -15.57 -2.20
C ASP A 109 6.81 -16.43 -0.93
N GLU A 110 7.94 -16.68 -0.25
CA GLU A 110 7.98 -17.42 1.00
C GLU A 110 7.42 -16.58 2.16
N LEU A 111 7.88 -15.34 2.30
CA LEU A 111 7.45 -14.42 3.34
C LEU A 111 5.93 -14.20 3.32
N LEU A 112 5.33 -13.96 2.15
CA LEU A 112 3.89 -13.73 2.05
C LEU A 112 3.09 -15.00 2.34
N ALA A 113 3.59 -16.18 1.98
CA ALA A 113 2.99 -17.45 2.35
C ALA A 113 2.98 -17.65 3.88
N GLU A 114 4.10 -17.40 4.56
CA GLU A 114 4.19 -17.45 6.02
C GLU A 114 3.23 -16.45 6.68
N ARG A 115 3.18 -15.21 6.18
CA ARG A 115 2.28 -14.18 6.70
C ARG A 115 0.80 -14.52 6.47
N ALA A 116 0.47 -15.16 5.36
CA ALA A 116 -0.88 -15.66 5.09
C ALA A 116 -1.32 -16.74 6.09
N VAL A 117 -0.41 -17.61 6.52
CA VAL A 117 -0.70 -18.61 7.57
C VAL A 117 -1.06 -17.93 8.89
N ILE A 118 -0.36 -16.85 9.27
CA ILE A 118 -0.70 -16.08 10.47
C ILE A 118 -2.11 -15.50 10.35
N SER A 119 -2.42 -14.85 9.22
CA SER A 119 -3.75 -14.30 8.95
C SER A 119 -4.83 -15.37 8.99
N GLY A 120 -4.61 -16.53 8.35
CA GLY A 120 -5.53 -17.66 8.33
C GLY A 120 -5.85 -18.21 9.74
N ARG A 121 -4.82 -18.34 10.58
CA ARG A 121 -5.00 -18.76 11.97
C ARG A 121 -5.85 -17.76 12.77
N LEU A 122 -5.60 -16.45 12.61
CA LEU A 122 -6.31 -15.40 13.34
C LEU A 122 -7.76 -15.25 12.88
N VAL A 123 -8.04 -15.40 11.58
CA VAL A 123 -9.41 -15.41 11.04
C VAL A 123 -10.27 -16.50 11.70
N LEU A 124 -9.68 -17.64 12.04
CA LEU A 124 -10.37 -18.76 12.68
C LEU A 124 -10.49 -18.62 14.20
N SER A 125 -9.91 -17.58 14.80
CA SER A 125 -10.00 -17.33 16.25
C SER A 125 -11.43 -16.98 16.67
N ASP A 126 -11.76 -17.27 17.92
CA ASP A 126 -13.08 -16.94 18.49
C ASP A 126 -13.30 -15.43 18.51
N PHE A 127 -12.25 -14.64 18.80
CA PHE A 127 -12.33 -13.19 18.76
C PHE A 127 -12.79 -12.67 17.38
N THR A 128 -12.18 -13.13 16.30
CA THR A 128 -12.53 -12.71 14.94
C THR A 128 -13.93 -13.17 14.57
N LYS A 129 -14.29 -14.42 14.88
CA LYS A 129 -15.63 -14.97 14.62
C LYS A 129 -16.71 -14.17 15.32
N GLU A 130 -16.50 -13.81 16.58
CA GLU A 130 -17.47 -13.01 17.33
C GLU A 130 -17.54 -11.56 16.85
N THR A 131 -16.39 -11.00 16.45
CA THR A 131 -16.36 -9.65 15.90
C THR A 131 -17.12 -9.58 14.58
N LEU A 132 -16.93 -10.55 13.70
CA LEU A 132 -17.61 -10.59 12.40
C LEU A 132 -19.14 -10.73 12.51
N LYS A 133 -19.66 -11.45 13.53
CA LYS A 133 -21.11 -11.51 13.80
C LYS A 133 -21.78 -10.16 14.05
N ARG A 134 -21.00 -9.13 14.40
CA ARG A 134 -21.52 -7.76 14.61
C ARG A 134 -21.79 -7.01 13.32
N PHE A 135 -21.37 -7.57 12.18
CA PHE A 135 -21.56 -7.00 10.86
C PHE A 135 -22.63 -7.75 10.02
N GLU A 136 -23.20 -8.84 10.60
CA GLU A 136 -24.36 -9.54 10.07
C GLU A 136 -25.66 -8.87 10.56
#